data_43d4c983e6d5bbeab34bb905a60bd086
#
_entry.id   43d4c983e6d5bbeab34bb905a60bd086
#
_cell.length_a   1.000
_cell.length_b   1.000
_cell.length_c   1.000
_cell.angle_alpha   90.00
_cell.angle_beta   90.00
_cell.angle_gamma   90.00
#
_symmetry.space_group_name_H-M   'P 1'
#
loop_
_entity.id
_entity.type
_entity.pdbx_description
1 polymer ?
#
loop_
_entity_poly.entity_id
_entity_poly.type
_entity_poly.pdbx_seq_one_letter_code
_entity_poly.pdbx_strand_id
1 'polypeptide(L)'
;MASCVYDKHYTYNLSAEQTKRVLNVAESLYGEDPAKVAEKLRSIKLEWDKVETIEAISKLLYKAIKQNIYDEIEGVVDELNANFQHFIDTRYFSLANASHVNKPKMVNKVLPHLAYKHERTDKVALIVVDGMTYWQYLILHKEMEELGLTPRQDCTFAWIPSITKLSRQAIFRGDTPQMSYVQNPSHESELWKEFWMNYYDSKKRMAEHEVSYTYSSIVPTDVCRYKQAFVDVSLDEAMHHLSSNKVLYDMTENWSRDAA
;
A
#
# COMPACT_ATOMS: atom_id res chain seq x y z
N MET A 1 2.42 -15.34 36.18
CA MET A 1 3.69 -16.02 35.76
C MET A 1 4.53 -15.18 34.80
N ALA A 2 3.96 -14.55 33.78
CA ALA A 2 4.73 -13.73 32.82
C ALA A 2 5.44 -12.54 33.48
N SER A 3 4.82 -11.86 34.44
CA SER A 3 5.45 -10.75 35.18
C SER A 3 6.69 -11.16 35.98
N CYS A 4 6.76 -12.40 36.45
CA CYS A 4 7.92 -12.90 37.19
C CYS A 4 9.17 -13.12 36.34
N VAL A 5 9.04 -13.29 35.03
CA VAL A 5 10.17 -13.50 34.11
C VAL A 5 10.98 -12.23 33.92
N TYR A 6 10.36 -11.07 34.08
CA TYR A 6 11.02 -9.76 34.00
C TYR A 6 11.48 -9.21 35.35
N ASP A 7 11.15 -9.91 36.45
CA ASP A 7 11.60 -9.49 37.78
C ASP A 7 13.09 -9.90 37.94
N LYS A 8 13.94 -8.89 38.18
CA LYS A 8 15.39 -9.07 38.38
C LYS A 8 15.76 -9.94 39.59
N HIS A 9 14.80 -10.19 40.48
CA HIS A 9 15.02 -10.95 41.70
C HIS A 9 14.77 -12.45 41.54
N TYR A 10 14.28 -12.89 40.37
CA TYR A 10 14.01 -14.31 40.13
C TYR A 10 14.84 -14.84 38.97
N THR A 11 15.64 -15.87 39.21
CA THR A 11 16.37 -16.60 38.17
C THR A 11 15.71 -17.97 37.98
N TYR A 12 15.28 -18.25 36.75
CA TYR A 12 14.73 -19.54 36.38
C TYR A 12 15.67 -20.26 35.43
N ASN A 13 16.03 -21.52 35.75
CA ASN A 13 16.74 -22.39 34.82
C ASN A 13 15.76 -22.97 33.80
N LEU A 14 15.43 -22.15 32.79
CA LEU A 14 14.57 -22.56 31.69
C LEU A 14 15.41 -23.16 30.56
N SER A 15 14.92 -24.25 29.93
CA SER A 15 15.49 -24.71 28.67
C SER A 15 15.26 -23.67 27.58
N ALA A 16 16.06 -23.75 26.48
CA ALA A 16 15.90 -22.83 25.35
C ALA A 16 14.47 -22.84 24.77
N GLU A 17 13.80 -23.99 24.75
CA GLU A 17 12.42 -24.12 24.30
C GLU A 17 11.42 -23.49 25.27
N GLN A 18 11.61 -23.68 26.57
CA GLN A 18 10.78 -23.03 27.60
C GLN A 18 10.96 -21.53 27.59
N THR A 19 12.19 -21.04 27.46
CA THR A 19 12.49 -19.61 27.32
C THR A 19 11.76 -19.03 26.10
N LYS A 20 11.81 -19.71 24.95
CA LYS A 20 11.10 -19.27 23.74
C LYS A 20 9.58 -19.21 23.94
N ARG A 21 9.00 -20.21 24.60
CA ARG A 21 7.55 -20.20 24.91
C ARG A 21 7.16 -19.06 25.83
N VAL A 22 7.95 -18.82 26.88
CA VAL A 22 7.68 -17.72 27.83
C VAL A 22 7.83 -16.37 27.14
N LEU A 23 8.84 -16.18 26.31
CA LEU A 23 9.02 -14.96 25.54
C LEU A 23 7.86 -14.73 24.57
N ASN A 24 7.40 -15.74 23.86
CA ASN A 24 6.26 -15.64 22.97
C ASN A 24 4.97 -15.26 23.73
N VAL A 25 4.75 -15.82 24.92
CA VAL A 25 3.61 -15.48 25.78
C VAL A 25 3.75 -14.05 26.29
N ALA A 26 4.94 -13.64 26.72
CA ALA A 26 5.20 -12.28 27.18
C ALA A 26 5.00 -11.27 26.03
N GLU A 27 5.53 -11.54 24.84
CA GLU A 27 5.32 -10.68 23.65
C GLU A 27 3.82 -10.60 23.29
N SER A 28 3.07 -11.68 23.45
CA SER A 28 1.63 -11.66 23.19
C SER A 28 0.83 -10.84 24.23
N LEU A 29 1.31 -10.76 25.46
CA LEU A 29 0.62 -10.05 26.55
C LEU A 29 1.06 -8.59 26.71
N TYR A 30 2.34 -8.30 26.47
CA TYR A 30 2.98 -6.99 26.74
C TYR A 30 3.48 -6.27 25.48
N GLY A 31 3.38 -6.92 24.33
CA GLY A 31 3.93 -6.42 23.06
C GLY A 31 5.42 -6.70 22.89
N GLU A 32 5.94 -6.30 21.74
CA GLU A 32 7.38 -6.37 21.43
C GLU A 32 8.10 -5.17 22.05
N ASP A 33 9.32 -5.39 22.51
CA ASP A 33 10.21 -4.32 22.96
C ASP A 33 10.49 -3.36 21.78
N PRO A 34 10.23 -2.05 21.92
CA PRO A 34 10.48 -1.06 20.87
C PRO A 34 11.92 -1.11 20.35
N ALA A 35 12.90 -1.36 21.23
CA ALA A 35 14.30 -1.47 20.83
C ALA A 35 14.52 -2.64 19.87
N LYS A 36 13.86 -3.76 20.07
CA LYS A 36 13.91 -4.92 19.16
C LYS A 36 13.23 -4.64 17.81
N VAL A 37 12.11 -3.91 17.82
CA VAL A 37 11.46 -3.49 16.57
C VAL A 37 12.37 -2.55 15.79
N ALA A 38 12.99 -1.58 16.46
CA ALA A 38 13.95 -0.68 15.87
C ALA A 38 15.17 -1.40 15.29
N GLU A 39 15.72 -2.39 16.00
CA GLU A 39 16.84 -3.22 15.51
C GLU A 39 16.42 -4.02 14.27
N LYS A 40 15.23 -4.64 14.28
CA LYS A 40 14.70 -5.35 13.11
C LYS A 40 14.54 -4.42 11.91
N LEU A 41 13.99 -3.21 12.09
CA LEU A 41 13.86 -2.22 11.01
C LEU A 41 15.22 -1.84 10.42
N ARG A 42 16.24 -1.57 11.27
CA ARG A 42 17.61 -1.28 10.81
C ARG A 42 18.29 -2.44 10.11
N SER A 43 17.91 -3.68 10.45
CA SER A 43 18.50 -4.89 9.84
C SER A 43 17.94 -5.20 8.45
N ILE A 44 16.86 -4.54 8.01
CA ILE A 44 16.29 -4.75 6.70
C ILE A 44 17.26 -4.26 5.62
N LYS A 45 17.56 -5.11 4.64
CA LYS A 45 18.26 -4.70 3.44
C LYS A 45 17.35 -3.80 2.60
N LEU A 46 17.70 -2.52 2.50
CA LEU A 46 16.89 -1.52 1.81
C LEU A 46 17.07 -1.59 0.28
N GLU A 47 16.18 -2.29 -0.37
CA GLU A 47 16.03 -2.34 -1.83
C GLU A 47 14.64 -1.78 -2.20
N TRP A 48 14.52 -0.46 -2.29
CA TRP A 48 13.26 0.26 -2.41
C TRP A 48 12.42 -0.08 -3.64
N ASP A 49 12.99 -0.73 -4.65
CA ASP A 49 12.28 -1.23 -5.82
C ASP A 49 11.83 -2.70 -5.68
N LYS A 50 11.94 -3.26 -4.48
CA LYS A 50 11.52 -4.62 -4.14
C LYS A 50 10.33 -4.60 -3.19
N VAL A 51 9.31 -5.39 -3.52
CA VAL A 51 8.12 -5.50 -2.68
C VAL A 51 8.44 -6.10 -1.30
N GLU A 52 9.40 -6.99 -1.22
CA GLU A 52 9.83 -7.62 0.03
C GLU A 52 10.35 -6.61 1.06
N THR A 53 11.06 -5.56 0.61
CA THR A 53 11.49 -4.45 1.47
C THR A 53 10.29 -3.69 2.03
N ILE A 54 9.35 -3.31 1.16
CA ILE A 54 8.14 -2.58 1.54
C ILE A 54 7.29 -3.41 2.50
N GLU A 55 7.12 -4.70 2.20
CA GLU A 55 6.35 -5.62 3.03
C GLU A 55 6.97 -5.79 4.42
N ALA A 56 8.29 -6.00 4.51
CA ALA A 56 8.99 -6.17 5.78
C ALA A 56 8.87 -4.92 6.66
N ILE A 57 9.09 -3.72 6.10
CA ILE A 57 8.92 -2.46 6.80
C ILE A 57 7.47 -2.30 7.26
N SER A 58 6.51 -2.47 6.35
CA SER A 58 5.08 -2.26 6.63
C SER A 58 4.55 -3.18 7.73
N LYS A 59 4.97 -4.45 7.75
CA LYS A 59 4.60 -5.40 8.81
C LYS A 59 5.12 -4.98 10.18
N LEU A 60 6.35 -4.46 10.26
CA LEU A 60 6.93 -3.99 11.53
C LEU A 60 6.26 -2.70 12.00
N LEU A 61 6.03 -1.74 11.09
CA LEU A 61 5.32 -0.50 11.42
C LEU A 61 3.88 -0.76 11.85
N TYR A 62 3.15 -1.64 11.13
CA TYR A 62 1.81 -2.05 11.51
C TYR A 62 1.78 -2.64 12.92
N LYS A 63 2.75 -3.53 13.24
CA LYS A 63 2.89 -4.12 14.57
C LYS A 63 3.16 -3.05 15.63
N ALA A 64 4.04 -2.09 15.35
CA ALA A 64 4.35 -0.98 16.24
C ALA A 64 3.12 -0.09 16.52
N ILE A 65 2.32 0.21 15.49
CA ILE A 65 1.06 0.95 15.62
C ILE A 65 0.07 0.16 16.48
N LYS A 66 -0.13 -1.13 16.20
CA LYS A 66 -1.04 -2.00 16.96
C LYS A 66 -0.67 -2.09 18.44
N GLN A 67 0.61 -2.03 18.76
CA GLN A 67 1.13 -2.11 20.13
C GLN A 67 1.30 -0.74 20.79
N ASN A 68 0.94 0.34 20.10
CA ASN A 68 1.08 1.73 20.55
C ASN A 68 2.52 2.10 20.98
N ILE A 69 3.51 1.57 20.24
CA ILE A 69 4.94 1.85 20.43
C ILE A 69 5.56 2.59 19.25
N TYR A 70 4.73 3.15 18.36
CA TYR A 70 5.21 3.83 17.16
C TYR A 70 6.09 5.03 17.48
N ASP A 71 5.69 5.85 18.46
CA ASP A 71 6.42 7.05 18.85
C ASP A 71 7.83 6.72 19.40
N GLU A 72 7.99 5.54 20.01
CA GLU A 72 9.28 5.09 20.53
C GLU A 72 10.26 4.64 19.44
N ILE A 73 9.77 4.35 18.24
CA ILE A 73 10.58 3.97 17.07
C ILE A 73 10.64 5.06 15.99
N GLU A 74 10.02 6.22 16.21
CA GLU A 74 9.94 7.32 15.25
C GLU A 74 11.32 7.69 14.67
N GLY A 75 12.36 7.76 15.51
CA GLY A 75 13.72 8.04 15.05
C GLY A 75 14.26 7.05 14.02
N VAL A 76 13.86 5.78 14.09
CA VAL A 76 14.24 4.78 13.07
C VAL A 76 13.40 4.94 11.80
N VAL A 77 12.14 5.33 11.94
CA VAL A 77 11.29 5.65 10.80
C VAL A 77 11.85 6.83 10.03
N ASP A 78 12.36 7.85 10.73
CA ASP A 78 13.04 9.01 10.12
C ASP A 78 14.33 8.60 9.40
N GLU A 79 15.13 7.69 9.96
CA GLU A 79 16.30 7.12 9.29
C GLU A 79 15.89 6.42 7.96
N LEU A 80 14.82 5.64 7.98
CA LEU A 80 14.27 4.98 6.78
C LEU A 80 13.76 5.99 5.75
N ASN A 81 13.04 7.00 6.20
CA ASN A 81 12.54 8.08 5.34
C ASN A 81 13.68 8.86 4.68
N ALA A 82 14.73 9.19 5.43
CA ALA A 82 15.91 9.87 4.89
C ALA A 82 16.64 9.01 3.85
N ASN A 83 16.75 7.69 4.09
CA ASN A 83 17.32 6.76 3.12
C ASN A 83 16.45 6.64 1.85
N PHE A 84 15.13 6.59 2.01
CA PHE A 84 14.21 6.58 0.88
C PHE A 84 14.30 7.88 0.08
N GLN A 85 14.35 9.03 0.75
CA GLN A 85 14.52 10.33 0.09
C GLN A 85 15.82 10.38 -0.72
N HIS A 86 16.92 9.91 -0.17
CA HIS A 86 18.19 9.82 -0.91
C HIS A 86 18.09 8.91 -2.14
N PHE A 87 17.39 7.78 -2.02
CA PHE A 87 17.13 6.89 -3.15
C PHE A 87 16.32 7.63 -4.25
N ILE A 88 15.26 8.34 -3.88
CA ILE A 88 14.46 9.11 -4.83
C ILE A 88 15.30 10.19 -5.51
N ASP A 89 16.06 10.99 -4.76
CA ASP A 89 16.90 12.07 -5.28
C ASP A 89 17.90 11.56 -6.35
N THR A 90 18.41 10.34 -6.15
CA THR A 90 19.43 9.76 -7.03
C THR A 90 18.88 8.90 -8.15
N ARG A 91 17.65 8.35 -8.02
CA ARG A 91 17.11 7.33 -8.92
C ARG A 91 15.84 7.72 -9.66
N TYR A 92 15.10 8.75 -9.18
CA TYR A 92 13.79 9.08 -9.70
C TYR A 92 13.76 9.28 -11.23
N PHE A 93 14.71 10.03 -11.75
CA PHE A 93 14.79 10.27 -13.20
C PHE A 93 14.98 8.97 -14.01
N SER A 94 15.82 8.07 -13.52
CA SER A 94 16.03 6.77 -14.18
C SER A 94 14.79 5.87 -14.07
N LEU A 95 14.05 5.94 -12.97
CA LEU A 95 12.79 5.21 -12.80
C LEU A 95 11.71 5.71 -13.77
N ALA A 96 11.54 7.02 -13.89
CA ALA A 96 10.56 7.64 -14.79
C ALA A 96 10.79 7.25 -16.26
N ASN A 97 12.05 7.02 -16.66
CA ASN A 97 12.44 6.62 -18.00
C ASN A 97 12.66 5.11 -18.17
N ALA A 98 12.41 4.31 -17.13
CA ALA A 98 12.63 2.88 -17.18
C ALA A 98 11.68 2.16 -18.15
N SER A 99 12.14 1.04 -18.71
CA SER A 99 11.30 0.16 -19.53
C SER A 99 10.16 -0.44 -18.71
N HIS A 100 9.00 -0.62 -19.35
CA HIS A 100 7.80 -1.25 -18.78
C HIS A 100 7.71 -2.75 -19.06
N VAL A 101 8.64 -3.33 -19.82
CA VAL A 101 8.54 -4.72 -20.33
C VAL A 101 8.45 -5.74 -19.18
N ASN A 102 9.40 -5.70 -18.24
CA ASN A 102 9.44 -6.67 -17.14
C ASN A 102 8.41 -6.33 -16.05
N LYS A 103 8.39 -5.07 -15.62
CA LYS A 103 7.41 -4.52 -14.68
C LYS A 103 7.35 -2.99 -14.80
N PRO A 104 6.21 -2.37 -14.48
CA PRO A 104 6.14 -0.92 -14.42
C PRO A 104 6.95 -0.42 -13.22
N LYS A 105 7.99 0.36 -13.44
CA LYS A 105 8.76 0.98 -12.35
C LYS A 105 8.04 2.20 -11.75
N MET A 106 7.22 2.86 -12.54
CA MET A 106 6.43 4.03 -12.14
C MET A 106 4.99 3.87 -12.60
N VAL A 107 4.06 4.53 -11.91
CA VAL A 107 2.60 4.44 -12.18
C VAL A 107 2.23 4.80 -13.63
N ASN A 108 2.96 5.71 -14.28
CA ASN A 108 2.74 6.05 -15.69
C ASN A 108 3.11 4.93 -16.69
N LYS A 109 3.69 3.85 -16.20
CA LYS A 109 4.06 2.68 -17.01
C LYS A 109 3.12 1.49 -16.80
N VAL A 110 2.08 1.65 -15.98
CA VAL A 110 1.10 0.57 -15.70
C VAL A 110 0.36 0.19 -16.98
N LEU A 111 -0.26 1.14 -17.68
CA LEU A 111 -0.97 0.83 -18.93
C LEU A 111 -0.07 0.31 -20.04
N PRO A 112 1.09 0.91 -20.32
CA PRO A 112 2.04 0.34 -21.29
C PRO A 112 2.46 -1.09 -20.94
N HIS A 113 2.63 -1.41 -19.67
CA HIS A 113 2.95 -2.77 -19.24
C HIS A 113 1.79 -3.74 -19.48
N LEU A 114 0.55 -3.36 -19.14
CA LEU A 114 -0.63 -4.17 -19.41
C LEU A 114 -0.80 -4.43 -20.90
N ALA A 115 -0.69 -3.39 -21.73
CA ALA A 115 -0.78 -3.52 -23.18
C ALA A 115 0.36 -4.39 -23.77
N TYR A 116 1.55 -4.36 -23.18
CA TYR A 116 2.65 -5.24 -23.58
C TYR A 116 2.38 -6.70 -23.20
N LYS A 117 1.90 -6.93 -21.98
CA LYS A 117 1.76 -8.27 -21.38
C LYS A 117 0.57 -9.05 -21.93
N HIS A 118 -0.52 -8.37 -22.27
CA HIS A 118 -1.78 -8.99 -22.67
C HIS A 118 -2.03 -8.86 -24.16
N GLU A 119 -2.66 -9.89 -24.73
CA GLU A 119 -3.13 -9.84 -26.11
C GLU A 119 -4.47 -9.11 -26.20
N ARG A 120 -4.83 -8.65 -27.40
CA ARG A 120 -6.08 -7.92 -27.63
C ARG A 120 -7.33 -8.72 -27.25
N THR A 121 -7.24 -10.03 -27.30
CA THR A 121 -8.34 -10.96 -26.96
C THR A 121 -8.50 -11.20 -25.46
N ASP A 122 -7.53 -10.79 -24.65
CA ASP A 122 -7.56 -10.96 -23.21
C ASP A 122 -8.56 -9.97 -22.58
N LYS A 123 -9.30 -10.45 -21.59
CA LYS A 123 -10.13 -9.58 -20.75
C LYS A 123 -9.34 -9.13 -19.54
N VAL A 124 -9.07 -7.82 -19.48
CA VAL A 124 -8.28 -7.21 -18.42
C VAL A 124 -9.11 -6.18 -17.68
N ALA A 125 -9.13 -6.24 -16.36
CA ALA A 125 -9.69 -5.21 -15.49
C ALA A 125 -8.57 -4.54 -14.68
N LEU A 126 -8.46 -3.23 -14.78
CA LEU A 126 -7.61 -2.41 -13.92
C LEU A 126 -8.47 -1.79 -12.81
N ILE A 127 -8.23 -2.19 -11.58
CA ILE A 127 -8.91 -1.64 -10.40
C ILE A 127 -7.94 -0.72 -9.69
N VAL A 128 -8.26 0.58 -9.62
CA VAL A 128 -7.46 1.58 -8.91
C VAL A 128 -8.18 1.95 -7.62
N VAL A 129 -7.54 1.65 -6.49
CA VAL A 129 -8.02 2.03 -5.16
C VAL A 129 -7.12 3.15 -4.66
N ASP A 130 -7.67 4.36 -4.59
CA ASP A 130 -6.96 5.55 -4.17
C ASP A 130 -6.84 5.62 -2.64
N GLY A 131 -5.72 6.17 -2.14
CA GLY A 131 -5.48 6.35 -0.71
C GLY A 131 -5.24 5.07 0.11
N MET A 132 -5.15 3.91 -0.53
CA MET A 132 -4.88 2.65 0.18
C MET A 132 -3.42 2.57 0.61
N THR A 133 -3.17 2.35 1.90
CA THR A 133 -1.83 2.05 2.42
C THR A 133 -1.46 0.59 2.17
N TYR A 134 -0.15 0.28 2.25
CA TYR A 134 0.30 -1.10 2.01
C TYR A 134 -0.22 -2.09 3.07
N TRP A 135 -0.34 -1.69 4.33
CA TRP A 135 -0.89 -2.57 5.36
C TRP A 135 -2.38 -2.89 5.14
N GLN A 136 -3.16 -1.95 4.60
CA GLN A 136 -4.55 -2.20 4.19
C GLN A 136 -4.60 -3.21 3.04
N TYR A 137 -3.67 -3.10 2.09
CA TYR A 137 -3.54 -4.08 1.03
C TYR A 137 -3.21 -5.48 1.58
N LEU A 138 -2.37 -5.61 2.62
CA LEU A 138 -2.08 -6.91 3.21
C LEU A 138 -3.34 -7.59 3.78
N ILE A 139 -4.28 -6.82 4.32
CA ILE A 139 -5.57 -7.35 4.77
C ILE A 139 -6.39 -7.82 3.58
N LEU A 140 -6.53 -6.97 2.56
CA LEU A 140 -7.24 -7.33 1.32
C LEU A 140 -6.63 -8.57 0.65
N HIS A 141 -5.31 -8.68 0.65
CA HIS A 141 -4.59 -9.84 0.11
C HIS A 141 -5.01 -11.12 0.84
N LYS A 142 -5.06 -11.09 2.16
CA LYS A 142 -5.50 -12.23 2.97
C LYS A 142 -6.95 -12.63 2.66
N GLU A 143 -7.86 -11.66 2.58
CA GLU A 143 -9.26 -11.92 2.22
C GLU A 143 -9.38 -12.55 0.81
N MET A 144 -8.57 -12.08 -0.15
CA MET A 144 -8.53 -12.69 -1.49
C MET A 144 -8.04 -14.14 -1.45
N GLU A 145 -7.03 -14.46 -0.62
CA GLU A 145 -6.56 -15.83 -0.43
C GLU A 145 -7.63 -16.72 0.20
N GLU A 146 -8.38 -16.23 1.17
CA GLU A 146 -9.49 -16.94 1.82
C GLU A 146 -10.65 -17.22 0.82
N LEU A 147 -10.82 -16.36 -0.18
CA LEU A 147 -11.74 -16.57 -1.30
C LEU A 147 -11.18 -17.53 -2.41
N GLY A 148 -9.99 -18.10 -2.19
CA GLY A 148 -9.36 -19.03 -3.13
C GLY A 148 -8.65 -18.36 -4.30
N LEU A 149 -8.45 -17.04 -4.25
CA LEU A 149 -7.64 -16.32 -5.23
C LEU A 149 -6.15 -16.45 -4.88
N THR A 150 -5.29 -16.37 -5.89
CA THR A 150 -3.83 -16.41 -5.72
C THR A 150 -3.22 -15.10 -6.22
N PRO A 151 -3.35 -13.99 -5.46
CA PRO A 151 -2.85 -12.71 -5.90
C PRO A 151 -1.32 -12.72 -5.96
N ARG A 152 -0.78 -12.12 -7.01
CA ARG A 152 0.65 -11.81 -7.12
C ARG A 152 0.83 -10.34 -6.79
N GLN A 153 1.81 -10.05 -5.96
CA GLN A 153 2.10 -8.67 -5.56
C GLN A 153 3.44 -8.20 -6.11
N ASP A 154 3.50 -6.93 -6.42
CA ASP A 154 4.71 -6.22 -6.78
C ASP A 154 4.55 -4.74 -6.38
N CYS A 155 5.60 -3.95 -6.47
CA CYS A 155 5.59 -2.54 -6.15
C CYS A 155 5.96 -1.68 -7.36
N THR A 156 5.39 -0.49 -7.43
CA THR A 156 5.72 0.55 -8.40
C THR A 156 5.76 1.90 -7.70
N PHE A 157 6.56 2.84 -8.20
CA PHE A 157 6.68 4.16 -7.61
C PHE A 157 5.53 5.07 -8.05
N ALA A 158 5.02 5.85 -7.11
CA ALA A 158 4.07 6.92 -7.40
C ALA A 158 4.75 8.03 -8.22
N TRP A 159 3.93 8.83 -8.91
CA TRP A 159 4.43 10.06 -9.52
C TRP A 159 4.71 11.11 -8.44
N ILE A 160 5.82 11.83 -8.54
CA ILE A 160 6.19 12.90 -7.59
C ILE A 160 5.89 14.26 -8.22
N PRO A 161 5.16 15.14 -7.52
CA PRO A 161 4.56 14.96 -6.19
C PRO A 161 3.44 13.91 -6.21
N SER A 162 3.36 13.12 -5.14
CA SER A 162 2.46 11.96 -5.04
C SER A 162 1.01 12.37 -4.70
N ILE A 163 0.51 13.41 -5.36
CA ILE A 163 -0.88 13.86 -5.21
C ILE A 163 -1.80 13.06 -6.14
N THR A 164 -3.02 12.80 -5.68
CA THR A 164 -4.04 12.04 -6.40
C THR A 164 -4.20 12.51 -7.85
N LYS A 165 -4.33 13.81 -8.05
CA LYS A 165 -4.50 14.44 -9.37
C LYS A 165 -3.45 14.00 -10.39
N LEU A 166 -2.18 13.96 -10.02
CA LEU A 166 -1.10 13.60 -10.93
C LEU A 166 -0.91 12.09 -11.05
N SER A 167 -0.99 11.38 -9.93
CA SER A 167 -0.81 9.93 -9.91
C SER A 167 -1.90 9.21 -10.70
N ARG A 168 -3.17 9.57 -10.50
CA ARG A 168 -4.29 8.98 -11.26
C ARG A 168 -4.20 9.33 -12.75
N GLN A 169 -3.91 10.59 -13.08
CA GLN A 169 -3.69 10.96 -14.47
C GLN A 169 -2.56 10.14 -15.11
N ALA A 170 -1.42 9.98 -14.42
CA ALA A 170 -0.31 9.20 -14.92
C ALA A 170 -0.71 7.74 -15.20
N ILE A 171 -1.52 7.13 -14.31
CA ILE A 171 -2.04 5.78 -14.50
C ILE A 171 -2.92 5.72 -15.76
N PHE A 172 -4.00 6.51 -15.82
CA PHE A 172 -5.01 6.41 -16.88
C PHE A 172 -4.55 6.95 -18.23
N ARG A 173 -3.56 7.82 -18.24
CA ARG A 173 -2.91 8.30 -19.47
C ARG A 173 -1.86 7.32 -19.99
N GLY A 174 -1.23 6.54 -19.11
CA GLY A 174 -0.10 5.66 -19.44
C GLY A 174 1.16 6.42 -19.84
N ASP A 175 1.26 7.71 -19.42
CA ASP A 175 2.35 8.61 -19.75
C ASP A 175 2.51 9.69 -18.65
N THR A 176 3.46 10.62 -18.86
CA THR A 176 3.74 11.75 -17.98
C THR A 176 2.49 12.61 -17.76
N PRO A 177 2.13 12.90 -16.51
CA PRO A 177 0.96 13.71 -16.21
C PRO A 177 1.18 15.19 -16.53
N GLN A 178 0.10 15.91 -16.77
CA GLN A 178 0.09 17.35 -17.03
C GLN A 178 -0.38 18.13 -15.81
N MET A 179 0.36 19.14 -15.39
CA MET A 179 0.02 19.96 -14.22
C MET A 179 -1.29 20.72 -14.35
N SER A 180 -1.67 21.10 -15.57
CA SER A 180 -2.93 21.78 -15.89
C SER A 180 -4.16 20.88 -15.88
N TYR A 181 -3.99 19.57 -15.70
CA TYR A 181 -5.09 18.61 -15.72
C TYR A 181 -6.07 18.86 -14.58
N VAL A 182 -7.36 18.78 -14.89
CA VAL A 182 -8.44 18.85 -13.91
C VAL A 182 -8.90 17.42 -13.62
N GLN A 183 -8.74 17.01 -12.38
CA GLN A 183 -9.14 15.68 -11.93
C GLN A 183 -10.66 15.56 -11.86
N ASN A 184 -11.23 14.67 -12.67
CA ASN A 184 -12.61 14.21 -12.56
C ASN A 184 -12.79 12.85 -13.27
N PRO A 185 -13.87 12.10 -12.96
CA PRO A 185 -14.10 10.78 -13.56
C PRO A 185 -14.26 10.79 -15.09
N SER A 186 -14.85 11.86 -15.65
CA SER A 186 -15.03 11.98 -17.11
C SER A 186 -13.69 12.08 -17.81
N HIS A 187 -12.79 12.92 -17.33
CA HIS A 187 -11.45 13.06 -17.90
C HIS A 187 -10.62 11.77 -17.75
N GLU A 188 -10.74 11.04 -16.66
CA GLU A 188 -10.09 9.74 -16.52
C GLU A 188 -10.63 8.73 -17.52
N SER A 189 -11.93 8.70 -17.73
CA SER A 189 -12.58 7.87 -18.76
C SER A 189 -12.06 8.18 -20.16
N GLU A 190 -11.90 9.48 -20.47
CA GLU A 190 -11.35 9.92 -21.75
C GLU A 190 -9.91 9.46 -21.92
N LEU A 191 -9.04 9.67 -20.93
CA LEU A 191 -7.64 9.21 -20.95
C LEU A 191 -7.52 7.69 -21.11
N TRP A 192 -8.35 6.93 -20.38
CA TRP A 192 -8.42 5.48 -20.46
C TRP A 192 -8.78 5.01 -21.88
N LYS A 193 -9.85 5.60 -22.46
CA LYS A 193 -10.27 5.30 -23.83
C LYS A 193 -9.22 5.70 -24.84
N GLU A 194 -8.69 6.92 -24.73
CA GLU A 194 -7.67 7.43 -25.64
C GLU A 194 -6.44 6.53 -25.68
N PHE A 195 -5.97 6.06 -24.52
CA PHE A 195 -4.83 5.14 -24.44
C PHE A 195 -5.09 3.87 -25.26
N TRP A 196 -6.21 3.19 -25.04
CA TRP A 196 -6.47 1.91 -25.71
C TRP A 196 -6.85 2.06 -27.17
N MET A 197 -7.58 3.09 -27.55
CA MET A 197 -7.98 3.33 -28.94
C MET A 197 -6.82 3.80 -29.80
N ASN A 198 -5.87 4.54 -29.24
CA ASN A 198 -4.74 5.11 -29.97
C ASN A 198 -3.39 4.45 -29.65
N TYR A 199 -3.41 3.26 -29.03
CA TYR A 199 -2.16 2.58 -28.70
C TYR A 199 -1.25 2.44 -29.92
N TYR A 200 0.05 2.62 -29.75
CA TYR A 200 1.01 2.69 -30.88
C TYR A 200 1.01 1.43 -31.74
N ASP A 201 0.87 0.23 -31.12
CA ASP A 201 0.70 -1.02 -31.86
C ASP A 201 -0.75 -1.17 -32.31
N SER A 202 -0.98 -0.99 -33.60
CA SER A 202 -2.33 -1.07 -34.19
C SER A 202 -3.03 -2.40 -33.97
N LYS A 203 -2.27 -3.50 -33.78
CA LYS A 203 -2.84 -4.84 -33.50
C LYS A 203 -3.48 -4.95 -32.13
N LYS A 204 -3.08 -4.09 -31.22
CA LYS A 204 -3.57 -4.03 -29.83
C LYS A 204 -4.56 -2.88 -29.59
N ARG A 205 -4.91 -2.12 -30.61
CA ARG A 205 -5.91 -1.07 -30.50
C ARG A 205 -7.28 -1.66 -30.25
N MET A 206 -8.03 -1.05 -29.34
CA MET A 206 -9.40 -1.41 -28.99
C MET A 206 -10.38 -0.49 -29.69
N ALA A 207 -11.55 -1.02 -30.04
CA ALA A 207 -12.68 -0.18 -30.43
C ALA A 207 -13.35 0.41 -29.20
N GLU A 208 -14.08 1.52 -29.34
CA GLU A 208 -14.69 2.22 -28.19
C GLU A 208 -15.62 1.33 -27.35
N HIS A 209 -16.37 0.47 -28.01
CA HIS A 209 -17.31 -0.46 -27.35
C HIS A 209 -16.60 -1.61 -26.59
N GLU A 210 -15.31 -1.82 -26.81
CA GLU A 210 -14.49 -2.83 -26.12
C GLU A 210 -13.86 -2.25 -24.85
N VAL A 211 -13.90 -0.91 -24.64
CA VAL A 211 -13.26 -0.21 -23.53
C VAL A 211 -14.31 0.39 -22.62
N SER A 212 -14.38 -0.09 -21.39
CA SER A 212 -15.29 0.43 -20.39
C SER A 212 -14.55 1.07 -19.22
N TYR A 213 -15.16 2.07 -18.60
CA TYR A 213 -14.69 2.75 -17.42
C TYR A 213 -15.84 2.94 -16.45
N THR A 214 -15.62 2.62 -15.19
CA THR A 214 -16.57 2.82 -14.12
C THR A 214 -15.88 3.54 -12.96
N TYR A 215 -16.52 4.55 -12.44
CA TYR A 215 -16.11 5.25 -11.24
C TYR A 215 -17.14 5.04 -10.14
N SER A 216 -16.68 4.67 -8.96
CA SER A 216 -17.50 4.60 -7.76
C SER A 216 -16.99 5.65 -6.77
N SER A 217 -17.86 6.60 -6.43
CA SER A 217 -17.60 7.54 -5.35
C SER A 217 -18.36 7.13 -4.09
N ILE A 218 -17.81 7.46 -2.96
CA ILE A 218 -18.41 7.22 -1.66
C ILE A 218 -19.47 8.28 -1.40
N VAL A 219 -20.58 7.87 -0.81
CA VAL A 219 -21.63 8.79 -0.39
C VAL A 219 -21.22 9.44 0.94
N PRO A 220 -21.11 10.78 1.02
CA PRO A 220 -20.63 11.49 2.22
C PRO A 220 -21.37 11.17 3.52
N THR A 221 -22.63 10.74 3.43
CA THR A 221 -23.45 10.36 4.58
C THR A 221 -22.94 9.12 5.34
N ASP A 222 -22.24 8.23 4.67
CA ASP A 222 -21.69 7.04 5.31
C ASP A 222 -20.38 7.36 6.03
N VAL A 223 -19.60 8.30 5.54
CA VAL A 223 -18.35 8.78 6.15
C VAL A 223 -18.56 9.34 7.54
N CYS A 224 -19.60 10.16 7.75
CA CYS A 224 -19.88 10.79 9.04
C CYS A 224 -20.24 9.78 10.15
N ARG A 225 -20.82 8.63 9.81
CA ARG A 225 -21.18 7.59 10.77
C ARG A 225 -19.96 6.83 11.31
N TYR A 226 -18.92 6.69 10.51
CA TYR A 226 -17.75 5.86 10.83
C TYR A 226 -16.56 6.68 11.31
N LYS A 227 -16.58 8.01 11.13
CA LYS A 227 -15.49 8.89 11.60
C LYS A 227 -15.26 8.77 13.10
N GLN A 228 -16.33 8.70 13.90
CA GLN A 228 -16.24 8.49 15.34
C GLN A 228 -15.75 7.07 15.67
N ALA A 229 -16.28 6.06 14.98
CA ALA A 229 -15.88 4.67 15.17
C ALA A 229 -14.39 4.44 14.90
N PHE A 230 -13.79 5.18 13.97
CA PHE A 230 -12.37 5.05 13.61
C PHE A 230 -11.42 5.61 14.69
N VAL A 231 -11.86 6.61 15.42
CA VAL A 231 -11.07 7.21 16.51
C VAL A 231 -11.12 6.35 17.78
N ASP A 232 -12.25 5.67 18.01
CA ASP A 232 -12.53 4.97 19.26
C ASP A 232 -12.39 3.43 19.16
N VAL A 233 -12.18 2.90 17.96
CA VAL A 233 -12.15 1.46 17.69
C VAL A 233 -10.73 0.93 17.79
N SER A 234 -10.55 -0.18 18.51
CA SER A 234 -9.28 -0.89 18.51
C SER A 234 -8.90 -1.30 17.08
N LEU A 235 -7.61 -1.45 16.83
CA LEU A 235 -7.13 -1.82 15.51
C LEU A 235 -7.73 -3.16 15.01
N ASP A 236 -8.05 -4.09 15.94
CA ASP A 236 -8.70 -5.37 15.61
C ASP A 236 -10.16 -5.17 15.16
N GLU A 237 -10.86 -4.21 15.75
CA GLU A 237 -12.22 -3.82 15.33
C GLU A 237 -12.17 -3.06 13.99
N ALA A 238 -11.18 -2.18 13.81
CA ALA A 238 -10.95 -1.52 12.52
C ALA A 238 -10.64 -2.55 11.42
N MET A 239 -9.88 -3.61 11.73
CA MET A 239 -9.60 -4.71 10.81
C MET A 239 -10.85 -5.54 10.50
N HIS A 240 -11.69 -5.81 11.51
CA HIS A 240 -12.96 -6.50 11.30
C HIS A 240 -13.92 -5.66 10.44
N HIS A 241 -13.92 -4.35 10.60
CA HIS A 241 -14.70 -3.44 9.76
C HIS A 241 -14.13 -3.28 8.36
N LEU A 242 -12.81 -3.39 8.16
CA LEU A 242 -12.18 -3.39 6.83
C LEU A 242 -12.56 -4.62 5.99
N SER A 243 -12.87 -5.76 6.63
CA SER A 243 -13.43 -6.93 5.95
C SER A 243 -14.88 -6.72 5.51
N SER A 244 -15.60 -5.76 6.06
CA SER A 244 -16.89 -5.31 5.56
C SER A 244 -16.66 -4.12 4.62
N ASN A 245 -16.82 -4.26 3.33
CA ASN A 245 -16.56 -3.29 2.24
C ASN A 245 -16.85 -1.79 2.51
N LYS A 246 -17.58 -1.47 3.58
CA LYS A 246 -17.96 -0.10 3.97
C LYS A 246 -16.80 0.75 4.50
N VAL A 247 -15.82 0.16 5.17
CA VAL A 247 -14.76 0.91 5.87
C VAL A 247 -13.61 1.29 4.95
N LEU A 248 -13.35 0.50 3.90
CA LEU A 248 -12.43 0.90 2.82
C LEU A 248 -12.83 2.25 2.21
N TYR A 249 -14.10 2.48 2.12
CA TYR A 249 -14.67 3.72 1.62
C TYR A 249 -14.37 4.91 2.54
N ASP A 250 -14.60 4.79 3.82
CA ASP A 250 -14.47 5.90 4.77
C ASP A 250 -13.02 6.39 4.94
N MET A 251 -12.04 5.49 4.85
CA MET A 251 -10.63 5.85 4.96
C MET A 251 -10.15 6.69 3.79
N THR A 252 -10.63 6.43 2.58
CA THR A 252 -10.18 7.16 1.39
C THR A 252 -10.72 8.60 1.32
N GLU A 253 -11.95 8.86 1.83
CA GLU A 253 -12.51 10.20 1.86
C GLU A 253 -12.01 11.09 3.01
N ASN A 254 -11.75 10.51 4.17
CA ASN A 254 -11.24 11.29 5.30
C ASN A 254 -9.86 11.88 5.02
N TRP A 255 -8.99 11.14 4.34
CA TRP A 255 -7.66 11.64 3.96
C TRP A 255 -7.68 12.72 2.88
N SER A 256 -8.69 12.72 2.00
CA SER A 256 -8.83 13.77 0.99
C SER A 256 -9.38 15.09 1.56
N ARG A 257 -10.07 15.08 2.71
CA ARG A 257 -10.58 16.28 3.38
C ARG A 257 -9.58 16.92 4.33
N ASP A 258 -8.73 16.12 4.98
CA ASP A 258 -7.71 16.64 5.91
C ASP A 258 -6.44 17.12 5.16
N ALA A 259 -6.33 16.80 3.87
CA ALA A 259 -5.26 17.27 2.97
C ALA A 259 -5.64 18.49 2.12
N ALA A 260 -6.84 19.02 2.25
CA ALA A 260 -7.34 20.21 1.59
C ALA A 260 -7.44 21.37 2.58
#